data_2cb4e2f9c35cf68c7d9484995107c067
#
_entry.id   2cb4e2f9c35cf68c7d9484995107c067
#
_cell.length_a   1.000
_cell.length_b   1.000
_cell.length_c   1.000
_cell.angle_alpha   90.00
_cell.angle_beta   90.00
_cell.angle_gamma   90.00
#
_symmetry.space_group_name_H-M   'P 1'
#
loop_
_entity.id
_entity.type
_entity.pdbx_description
1 polymer ?
#
loop_
_entity_poly.entity_id
_entity_poly.type
_entity_poly.pdbx_seq_one_letter_code
_entity_poly.pdbx_strand_id
1 'polypeptide(L)'
;MRRGDVTQEMNTRHAGLHAIKMRTLPRTVGAAARVWGIVFRIHLARLTVDHIMKNGTDTMNAHEIIRTEVLSWPGVTEEPHRFGGMEFRLGKRELGHLHGDSLADLPFPVRVREELVREGKAMPHHILPQSGWVSYPIRDVSAIPGALDLFRLAYNRATGVNYRDTEEN
;
A
#
# COMPACT_ATOMS: atom_id res chain seq x y z
N MET A 1 9.31 -84.16 33.38
CA MET A 1 10.63 -83.73 32.82
C MET A 1 10.68 -82.25 32.76
N ARG A 2 11.65 -81.68 33.44
CA ARG A 2 11.73 -80.26 33.74
C ARG A 2 12.68 -79.59 32.77
N ARG A 3 12.39 -78.41 32.32
CA ARG A 3 13.42 -77.45 31.90
C ARG A 3 13.00 -76.06 32.36
N GLY A 4 13.89 -75.49 33.06
CA GLY A 4 13.91 -74.20 33.64
C GLY A 4 14.12 -73.09 32.63
N ASP A 5 13.60 -72.01 33.01
CA ASP A 5 13.68 -70.77 32.26
C ASP A 5 14.41 -69.73 33.10
N VAL A 6 15.47 -69.16 32.54
CA VAL A 6 16.28 -68.11 33.15
C VAL A 6 15.87 -66.78 32.58
N THR A 7 15.15 -66.05 33.37
CA THR A 7 14.78 -64.70 33.02
C THR A 7 15.92 -63.75 33.37
N GLN A 8 16.44 -63.09 32.35
CA GLN A 8 17.48 -62.10 32.43
C GLN A 8 16.81 -60.71 32.57
N GLU A 9 17.02 -60.06 33.70
CA GLU A 9 16.63 -58.70 33.95
C GLU A 9 17.48 -57.74 33.12
N MET A 10 16.85 -56.97 32.24
CA MET A 10 17.45 -55.80 31.61
C MET A 10 16.87 -54.50 32.18
N ASN A 11 17.71 -53.88 32.98
CA ASN A 11 17.53 -52.60 33.59
C ASN A 11 17.54 -51.48 32.54
N THR A 12 16.39 -50.92 32.20
CA THR A 12 16.30 -49.70 31.38
C THR A 12 16.08 -48.48 32.24
N ARG A 13 17.12 -47.68 32.32
CA ARG A 13 17.10 -46.37 32.95
C ARG A 13 16.19 -45.43 32.14
N HIS A 14 15.12 -44.95 32.76
CA HIS A 14 14.27 -43.90 32.20
C HIS A 14 15.01 -42.58 32.27
N ALA A 15 15.42 -42.07 31.10
CA ALA A 15 15.83 -40.68 30.93
C ALA A 15 14.61 -39.80 30.96
N GLY A 16 14.49 -38.96 31.95
CA GLY A 16 13.42 -37.98 32.09
C GLY A 16 13.48 -36.91 30.99
N LEU A 17 12.54 -36.92 30.09
CA LEU A 17 12.30 -35.82 29.17
C LEU A 17 11.59 -34.69 29.94
N HIS A 18 12.34 -33.65 30.30
CA HIS A 18 11.79 -32.41 30.75
C HIS A 18 10.97 -31.77 29.58
N ALA A 19 9.66 -31.80 29.70
CA ALA A 19 8.75 -31.06 28.84
C ALA A 19 9.02 -29.55 29.02
N ILE A 20 9.65 -28.95 28.02
CA ILE A 20 9.80 -27.50 27.90
C ILE A 20 8.40 -26.94 27.65
N LYS A 21 7.83 -26.33 28.70
CA LYS A 21 6.55 -25.62 28.64
C LYS A 21 6.74 -24.41 27.72
N MET A 22 6.30 -24.53 26.46
CA MET A 22 6.25 -23.41 25.53
C MET A 22 5.36 -22.31 26.13
N ARG A 23 6.00 -21.24 26.58
CA ARG A 23 5.32 -19.99 26.94
C ARG A 23 4.68 -19.46 25.66
N THR A 24 3.37 -19.42 25.63
CA THR A 24 2.59 -18.71 24.61
C THR A 24 2.99 -17.24 24.64
N LEU A 25 3.61 -16.79 23.56
CA LEU A 25 3.92 -15.37 23.32
C LEU A 25 2.59 -14.59 23.19
N PRO A 26 2.50 -13.38 23.77
CA PRO A 26 1.29 -12.57 23.65
C PRO A 26 1.03 -12.16 22.20
N ARG A 27 -0.23 -12.27 21.80
CA ARG A 27 -0.75 -11.97 20.43
C ARG A 27 -0.78 -10.47 20.07
N THR A 28 0.07 -9.64 20.65
CA THR A 28 0.07 -8.19 20.45
C THR A 28 1.05 -7.67 19.39
N VAL A 29 1.68 -8.56 18.59
CA VAL A 29 2.67 -8.15 17.57
C VAL A 29 2.02 -7.65 16.25
N GLY A 30 0.68 -7.65 16.16
CA GLY A 30 -0.01 -7.41 14.89
C GLY A 30 -0.13 -5.94 14.44
N ALA A 31 -0.09 -4.97 15.34
CA ALA A 31 -0.33 -3.56 15.00
C ALA A 31 0.98 -2.83 14.63
N ALA A 32 2.03 -2.98 15.42
CA ALA A 32 3.31 -2.32 15.18
C ALA A 32 4.00 -2.77 13.88
N ALA A 33 3.90 -4.06 13.51
CA ALA A 33 4.48 -4.58 12.28
C ALA A 33 3.79 -4.03 11.01
N ARG A 34 2.51 -3.68 11.10
CA ARG A 34 1.76 -3.08 9.97
C ARG A 34 2.13 -1.61 9.76
N VAL A 35 2.32 -0.87 10.83
CA VAL A 35 2.72 0.55 10.77
C VAL A 35 4.15 0.69 10.24
N TRP A 36 5.08 -0.12 10.71
CA TRP A 36 6.46 -0.15 10.19
C TRP A 36 6.53 -0.53 8.71
N GLY A 37 5.68 -1.45 8.25
CA GLY A 37 5.57 -1.81 6.84
C GLY A 37 5.12 -0.65 5.95
N ILE A 38 4.20 0.20 6.44
CA ILE A 38 3.67 1.34 5.68
C ILE A 38 4.70 2.48 5.63
N VAL A 39 5.30 2.86 6.76
CA VAL A 39 6.32 3.91 6.83
C VAL A 39 7.58 3.51 6.04
N PHE A 40 8.00 2.25 6.14
CA PHE A 40 9.13 1.75 5.37
C PHE A 40 8.85 1.73 3.86
N ARG A 41 7.61 1.43 3.42
CA ARG A 41 7.21 1.47 2.00
C ARG A 41 7.13 2.91 1.45
N ILE A 42 6.64 3.87 2.22
CA ILE A 42 6.63 5.29 1.82
C ILE A 42 8.07 5.81 1.69
N HIS A 43 8.95 5.44 2.61
CA HIS A 43 10.37 5.82 2.55
C HIS A 43 11.09 5.13 1.39
N LEU A 44 10.78 3.86 1.12
CA LEU A 44 11.34 3.12 -0.01
C LEU A 44 10.85 3.68 -1.36
N ALA A 45 9.57 4.06 -1.48
CA ALA A 45 9.04 4.70 -2.68
C ALA A 45 9.70 6.05 -2.94
N ARG A 46 9.95 6.88 -1.91
CA ARG A 46 10.72 8.13 -2.05
C ARG A 46 12.16 7.86 -2.48
N LEU A 47 12.83 6.88 -1.88
CA LEU A 47 14.20 6.49 -2.26
C LEU A 47 14.26 5.94 -3.69
N THR A 48 13.22 5.23 -4.15
CA THR A 48 13.16 4.70 -5.53
C THR A 48 13.00 5.84 -6.53
N VAL A 49 12.12 6.82 -6.26
CA VAL A 49 11.96 8.01 -7.10
C VAL A 49 13.27 8.82 -7.13
N ASP A 50 13.91 9.06 -5.98
CA ASP A 50 15.19 9.77 -5.90
C ASP A 50 16.33 9.00 -6.61
N HIS A 51 16.31 7.67 -6.57
CA HIS A 51 17.30 6.84 -7.25
C HIS A 51 17.12 6.84 -8.78
N ILE A 52 15.88 6.79 -9.26
CA ILE A 52 15.53 6.89 -10.69
C ILE A 52 15.93 8.27 -11.23
N MET A 53 15.73 9.33 -10.44
CA MET A 53 16.12 10.70 -10.78
C MET A 53 17.64 10.89 -10.93
N LYS A 54 18.44 10.10 -10.21
CA LYS A 54 19.92 10.22 -10.22
C LYS A 54 20.60 9.41 -11.31
N ASN A 55 19.96 8.35 -11.83
CA ASN A 55 20.59 7.40 -12.74
C ASN A 55 20.10 7.52 -14.21
N GLY A 56 19.68 8.69 -14.64
CA GLY A 56 19.09 9.08 -15.90
C GLY A 56 19.62 8.40 -17.16
N THR A 57 19.12 7.22 -17.52
CA THR A 57 19.21 6.65 -18.87
C THR A 57 18.01 5.78 -19.28
N ASP A 58 17.01 5.59 -18.41
CA ASP A 58 15.74 5.01 -18.84
C ASP A 58 14.64 6.00 -18.44
N THR A 59 14.14 6.76 -19.40
CA THR A 59 13.11 7.78 -19.18
C THR A 59 11.76 7.10 -18.97
N MET A 60 11.57 6.53 -17.78
CA MET A 60 10.22 6.21 -17.34
C MET A 60 9.45 7.54 -17.27
N ASN A 61 8.37 7.61 -18.06
CA ASN A 61 7.50 8.77 -18.05
C ASN A 61 6.68 8.82 -16.76
N ALA A 62 6.07 9.97 -16.47
CA ALA A 62 5.31 10.16 -15.24
C ALA A 62 4.18 9.12 -15.08
N HIS A 63 3.53 8.75 -16.18
CA HIS A 63 2.49 7.73 -16.23
C HIS A 63 3.00 6.38 -15.69
N GLU A 64 4.13 5.88 -16.21
CA GLU A 64 4.67 4.59 -15.78
C GLU A 64 5.14 4.56 -14.33
N ILE A 65 5.67 5.68 -13.82
CA ILE A 65 6.07 5.79 -12.41
C ILE A 65 4.84 5.72 -11.51
N ILE A 66 3.81 6.53 -11.80
CA ILE A 66 2.57 6.55 -11.01
C ILE A 66 1.86 5.21 -11.11
N ARG A 67 1.75 4.66 -12.32
CA ARG A 67 1.14 3.37 -12.60
C ARG A 67 1.79 2.25 -11.78
N THR A 68 3.11 2.14 -11.83
CA THR A 68 3.87 1.11 -11.12
C THR A 68 3.65 1.20 -9.61
N GLU A 69 3.69 2.40 -9.04
CA GLU A 69 3.47 2.61 -7.61
C GLU A 69 2.02 2.28 -7.22
N VAL A 70 1.04 2.79 -7.93
CA VAL A 70 -0.39 2.60 -7.60
C VAL A 70 -0.80 1.13 -7.72
N LEU A 71 -0.33 0.42 -8.75
CA LEU A 71 -0.58 -1.01 -8.92
C LEU A 71 0.13 -1.89 -7.89
N SER A 72 1.16 -1.38 -7.21
CA SER A 72 1.80 -2.11 -6.11
C SER A 72 0.93 -2.21 -4.85
N TRP A 73 -0.14 -1.42 -4.75
CA TRP A 73 -0.99 -1.40 -3.56
C TRP A 73 -1.98 -2.57 -3.55
N PRO A 74 -2.19 -3.22 -2.39
CA PRO A 74 -3.04 -4.40 -2.30
C PRO A 74 -4.44 -4.20 -2.88
N GLY A 75 -4.83 -5.07 -3.81
CA GLY A 75 -6.16 -5.11 -4.42
C GLY A 75 -6.43 -4.05 -5.48
N VAL A 76 -5.45 -3.23 -5.84
CA VAL A 76 -5.59 -2.26 -6.95
C VAL A 76 -5.45 -2.99 -8.28
N THR A 77 -6.35 -2.68 -9.20
CA THR A 77 -6.35 -3.14 -10.59
C THR A 77 -6.38 -1.94 -11.53
N GLU A 78 -6.01 -2.17 -12.77
CA GLU A 78 -6.02 -1.17 -13.84
C GLU A 78 -6.99 -1.62 -14.92
N GLU A 79 -7.79 -0.69 -15.44
CA GLU A 79 -8.75 -0.91 -16.52
C GLU A 79 -8.72 0.27 -17.52
N PRO A 80 -9.06 0.03 -18.81
CA PRO A 80 -9.23 1.13 -19.74
C PRO A 80 -10.35 2.08 -19.30
N HIS A 81 -10.03 3.37 -19.21
CA HIS A 81 -11.04 4.37 -18.87
C HIS A 81 -11.91 4.72 -20.09
N ARG A 82 -13.23 4.84 -19.90
CA ARG A 82 -14.23 5.07 -20.98
C ARG A 82 -14.01 6.34 -21.81
N PHE A 83 -13.28 7.32 -21.28
CA PHE A 83 -12.93 8.57 -21.97
C PHE A 83 -11.48 8.62 -22.42
N GLY A 84 -10.81 7.47 -22.47
CA GLY A 84 -9.39 7.34 -22.81
C GLY A 84 -8.50 7.35 -21.56
N GLY A 85 -7.28 6.81 -21.70
CA GLY A 85 -6.36 6.60 -20.60
C GLY A 85 -6.65 5.33 -19.80
N MET A 86 -6.06 5.25 -18.63
CA MET A 86 -6.17 4.09 -17.73
C MET A 86 -6.71 4.54 -16.37
N GLU A 87 -7.70 3.81 -15.84
CA GLU A 87 -8.25 4.02 -14.52
C GLU A 87 -7.73 2.97 -13.52
N PHE A 88 -7.46 3.41 -12.31
CA PHE A 88 -7.09 2.54 -11.20
C PHE A 88 -8.30 2.29 -10.32
N ARG A 89 -8.52 1.02 -9.95
CA ARG A 89 -9.69 0.59 -9.19
C ARG A 89 -9.31 -0.22 -7.96
N LEU A 90 -10.15 -0.13 -6.93
CA LEU A 90 -10.17 -1.06 -5.82
C LEU A 90 -11.54 -1.76 -5.80
N GLY A 91 -11.59 -2.97 -6.33
CA GLY A 91 -12.85 -3.65 -6.62
C GLY A 91 -13.71 -2.86 -7.60
N LYS A 92 -14.93 -2.47 -7.19
CA LYS A 92 -15.84 -1.69 -8.03
C LYS A 92 -15.61 -0.17 -7.96
N ARG A 93 -14.72 0.29 -7.08
CA ARG A 93 -14.51 1.72 -6.82
C ARG A 93 -13.33 2.23 -7.61
N GLU A 94 -13.55 3.25 -8.42
CA GLU A 94 -12.49 4.01 -9.06
C GLU A 94 -11.72 4.83 -8.03
N LEU A 95 -10.39 4.75 -8.08
CA LEU A 95 -9.47 5.57 -7.28
C LEU A 95 -9.07 6.84 -8.02
N GLY A 96 -9.09 6.80 -9.34
CA GLY A 96 -8.72 7.86 -10.24
C GLY A 96 -8.15 7.32 -11.54
N HIS A 97 -7.89 8.20 -12.49
CA HIS A 97 -7.33 7.85 -13.78
C HIS A 97 -6.29 8.87 -14.26
N LEU A 98 -5.46 8.43 -15.20
CA LEU A 98 -4.43 9.25 -15.83
C LEU A 98 -4.79 9.54 -17.29
N HIS A 99 -4.62 10.78 -17.69
CA HIS A 99 -4.63 11.23 -19.07
C HIS A 99 -3.19 11.38 -19.58
N GLY A 100 -2.59 10.27 -20.00
CA GLY A 100 -1.17 10.22 -20.37
C GLY A 100 -0.27 10.67 -19.23
N ASP A 101 0.77 11.44 -19.56
CA ASP A 101 1.79 11.92 -18.62
C ASP A 101 1.45 13.25 -17.94
N SER A 102 0.31 13.87 -18.29
CA SER A 102 0.11 15.29 -18.02
C SER A 102 -0.99 15.60 -16.99
N LEU A 103 -1.89 14.67 -16.71
CA LEU A 103 -3.03 14.95 -15.86
C LEU A 103 -3.50 13.70 -15.11
N ALA A 104 -3.81 13.86 -13.83
CA ALA A 104 -4.53 12.89 -13.02
C ALA A 104 -5.87 13.47 -12.59
N ASP A 105 -6.95 12.69 -12.74
CA ASP A 105 -8.29 13.01 -12.25
C ASP A 105 -8.71 12.00 -11.18
N LEU A 106 -9.17 12.48 -10.03
CA LEU A 106 -9.51 11.64 -8.88
C LEU A 106 -10.84 12.00 -8.26
N PRO A 107 -11.68 11.00 -7.92
CA PRO A 107 -12.99 11.20 -7.30
C PRO A 107 -12.89 11.30 -5.77
N PHE A 108 -13.39 12.40 -5.22
CA PHE A 108 -13.53 12.59 -3.79
C PHE A 108 -14.94 13.04 -3.42
N PRO A 109 -15.38 12.91 -2.16
CA PRO A 109 -16.53 13.64 -1.68
C PRO A 109 -16.32 15.16 -1.83
N VAL A 110 -17.39 15.90 -2.12
CA VAL A 110 -17.32 17.35 -2.35
C VAL A 110 -16.54 18.08 -1.25
N ARG A 111 -16.79 17.75 0.01
CA ARG A 111 -16.06 18.34 1.15
C ARG A 111 -14.54 18.15 1.05
N VAL A 112 -14.09 16.93 0.68
CA VAL A 112 -12.65 16.64 0.54
C VAL A 112 -12.07 17.40 -0.64
N ARG A 113 -12.80 17.46 -1.77
CA ARG A 113 -12.42 18.27 -2.91
C ARG A 113 -12.23 19.74 -2.52
N GLU A 114 -13.16 20.32 -1.74
CA GLU A 114 -13.06 21.71 -1.26
C GLU A 114 -11.83 21.94 -0.39
N GLU A 115 -11.50 20.99 0.48
CA GLU A 115 -10.28 21.03 1.30
C GLU A 115 -9.01 20.98 0.44
N LEU A 116 -8.92 20.04 -0.49
CA LEU A 116 -7.77 19.88 -1.40
C LEU A 116 -7.55 21.12 -2.27
N VAL A 117 -8.64 21.70 -2.79
CA VAL A 117 -8.57 22.92 -3.61
C VAL A 117 -8.15 24.13 -2.77
N ARG A 118 -8.74 24.31 -1.59
CA ARG A 118 -8.38 25.41 -0.66
C ARG A 118 -6.92 25.35 -0.24
N GLU A 119 -6.37 24.14 -0.07
CA GLU A 119 -4.98 23.92 0.31
C GLU A 119 -4.00 23.96 -0.87
N GLY A 120 -4.53 24.17 -2.10
CA GLY A 120 -3.70 24.19 -3.31
C GLY A 120 -3.12 22.83 -3.70
N LYS A 121 -3.63 21.73 -3.11
CA LYS A 121 -3.18 20.37 -3.38
C LYS A 121 -3.74 19.79 -4.67
N ALA A 122 -4.85 20.34 -5.17
CA ALA A 122 -5.47 19.95 -6.42
C ALA A 122 -6.30 21.12 -6.98
N MET A 123 -6.76 20.98 -8.22
CA MET A 123 -7.67 21.92 -8.87
C MET A 123 -9.08 21.31 -8.96
N PRO A 124 -10.15 22.12 -9.05
CA PRO A 124 -11.45 21.62 -9.44
C PRO A 124 -11.34 20.88 -10.77
N HIS A 125 -12.12 19.81 -10.93
CA HIS A 125 -12.08 19.03 -12.16
C HIS A 125 -12.36 19.90 -13.39
N HIS A 126 -11.55 19.77 -14.41
CA HIS A 126 -11.55 20.67 -15.58
C HIS A 126 -12.88 20.66 -16.40
N ILE A 127 -13.65 19.55 -16.35
CA ILE A 127 -14.97 19.44 -17.01
C ILE A 127 -16.11 19.53 -16.00
N LEU A 128 -15.94 19.00 -14.78
CA LEU A 128 -16.99 18.89 -13.77
C LEU A 128 -16.61 19.65 -12.48
N PRO A 129 -16.38 20.97 -12.52
CA PRO A 129 -15.77 21.73 -11.42
C PRO A 129 -16.64 21.76 -10.14
N GLN A 130 -17.94 21.51 -10.24
CA GLN A 130 -18.85 21.46 -9.10
C GLN A 130 -19.04 20.05 -8.51
N SER A 131 -18.45 19.03 -9.15
CA SER A 131 -18.48 17.65 -8.66
C SER A 131 -17.47 17.44 -7.54
N GLY A 132 -17.41 16.22 -7.00
CA GLY A 132 -16.35 15.82 -6.08
C GLY A 132 -15.00 15.53 -6.74
N TRP A 133 -14.93 15.54 -8.06
CA TRP A 133 -13.70 15.28 -8.80
C TRP A 133 -12.70 16.43 -8.69
N VAL A 134 -11.41 16.07 -8.65
CA VAL A 134 -10.29 17.00 -8.76
C VAL A 134 -9.42 16.64 -9.94
N SER A 135 -8.76 17.66 -10.51
CA SER A 135 -7.70 17.52 -11.50
C SER A 135 -6.37 17.90 -10.89
N TYR A 136 -5.33 17.11 -11.18
CA TYR A 136 -3.97 17.39 -10.76
C TYR A 136 -3.03 17.39 -11.99
N PRO A 137 -2.55 18.56 -12.42
CA PRO A 137 -1.62 18.67 -13.54
C PRO A 137 -0.24 18.10 -13.19
N ILE A 138 0.25 17.20 -14.03
CA ILE A 138 1.58 16.62 -13.94
C ILE A 138 2.44 17.33 -14.98
N ARG A 139 3.09 18.41 -14.59
CA ARG A 139 3.87 19.27 -15.51
C ARG A 139 5.27 18.73 -15.76
N ASP A 140 5.81 18.06 -14.76
CA ASP A 140 7.13 17.44 -14.77
C ASP A 140 7.23 16.39 -13.66
N VAL A 141 8.37 15.73 -13.57
CA VAL A 141 8.61 14.67 -12.57
C VAL A 141 8.50 15.12 -11.12
N SER A 142 8.68 16.41 -10.83
CA SER A 142 8.53 16.95 -9.47
C SER A 142 7.08 16.95 -8.98
N ALA A 143 6.11 16.85 -9.90
CA ALA A 143 4.69 16.75 -9.59
C ALA A 143 4.24 15.32 -9.23
N ILE A 144 5.04 14.29 -9.55
CA ILE A 144 4.69 12.88 -9.29
C ILE A 144 4.36 12.60 -7.81
N PRO A 145 5.15 13.07 -6.82
CA PRO A 145 4.81 12.84 -5.42
C PRO A 145 3.43 13.35 -5.03
N GLY A 146 3.03 14.54 -5.51
CA GLY A 146 1.71 15.10 -5.24
C GLY A 146 0.57 14.30 -5.88
N ALA A 147 0.76 13.78 -7.09
CA ALA A 147 -0.19 12.86 -7.71
C ALA A 147 -0.34 11.57 -6.89
N LEU A 148 0.79 10.98 -6.45
CA LEU A 148 0.80 9.77 -5.62
C LEU A 148 0.13 9.99 -4.26
N ASP A 149 0.31 11.17 -3.63
CA ASP A 149 -0.36 11.51 -2.38
C ASP A 149 -1.90 11.55 -2.56
N LEU A 150 -2.39 12.08 -3.67
CA LEU A 150 -3.82 12.07 -3.98
C LEU A 150 -4.36 10.66 -4.25
N PHE A 151 -3.65 9.83 -5.01
CA PHE A 151 -4.02 8.43 -5.20
C PHE A 151 -3.99 7.66 -3.87
N ARG A 152 -3.01 7.92 -3.01
CA ARG A 152 -2.93 7.31 -1.67
C ARG A 152 -4.11 7.73 -0.79
N LEU A 153 -4.50 8.99 -0.84
CA LEU A 153 -5.68 9.47 -0.14
C LEU A 153 -6.96 8.77 -0.64
N ALA A 154 -7.12 8.63 -1.95
CA ALA A 154 -8.26 7.91 -2.54
C ALA A 154 -8.28 6.43 -2.10
N TYR A 155 -7.12 5.76 -2.12
CA TYR A 155 -6.95 4.38 -1.68
C TYR A 155 -7.28 4.19 -0.19
N ASN A 156 -6.73 5.02 0.69
CA ASN A 156 -6.99 4.96 2.13
C ASN A 156 -8.47 5.15 2.44
N ARG A 157 -9.13 6.06 1.74
CA ARG A 157 -10.58 6.24 1.86
C ARG A 157 -11.38 5.06 1.33
N ALA A 158 -10.90 4.36 0.32
CA ALA A 158 -11.55 3.17 -0.21
C ALA A 158 -11.40 1.96 0.70
N THR A 159 -10.27 1.83 1.40
CA THR A 159 -9.97 0.75 2.36
C THR A 159 -10.52 1.03 3.75
N GLY A 160 -11.02 2.23 4.06
CA GLY A 160 -11.44 2.63 5.40
C GLY A 160 -10.30 2.95 6.37
N VAL A 161 -9.07 3.04 5.88
CA VAL A 161 -7.92 3.47 6.69
C VAL A 161 -7.98 4.99 6.87
N ASN A 162 -8.15 5.45 8.10
CA ASN A 162 -8.13 6.89 8.41
C ASN A 162 -6.69 7.40 8.39
N TYR A 163 -6.42 8.37 7.53
CA TYR A 163 -5.11 9.03 7.42
C TYR A 163 -4.67 9.74 8.72
N ARG A 164 -5.63 10.12 9.58
CA ARG A 164 -5.34 10.80 10.87
C ARG A 164 -4.64 9.91 11.89
N ASP A 165 -4.71 8.57 11.73
CA ASP A 165 -4.10 7.63 12.68
C ASP A 165 -2.60 7.39 12.39
N THR A 166 -2.03 8.04 11.37
CA THR A 166 -0.63 7.85 10.95
C THR A 166 0.31 9.00 11.30
N GLU A 167 -0.21 10.16 11.77
CA GLU A 167 0.61 11.33 12.09
C GLU A 167 0.76 11.60 13.61
N GLU A 168 0.11 10.82 14.47
CA GLU A 168 0.15 11.00 15.94
C GLU A 168 0.91 9.89 16.70
N ASN A 169 1.94 9.27 16.10
CA ASN A 169 2.82 8.35 16.85
C ASN A 169 4.28 8.56 16.49
#